data_7d4c0f6188d0c32790f84df7af868a18
#
_entry.id   7d4c0f6188d0c32790f84df7af868a18
#
_cell.length_a   1.000
_cell.length_b   1.000
_cell.length_c   1.000
_cell.angle_alpha   90.00
_cell.angle_beta   90.00
_cell.angle_gamma   90.00
#
_symmetry.space_group_name_H-M   'P 1'
#
loop_
_entity.id
_entity.type
_entity.pdbx_description
1 polymer ?
#
loop_
_entity_poly.entity_id
_entity_poly.type
_entity_poly.pdbx_seq_one_letter_code
_entity_poly.pdbx_strand_id
1 'polypeptide(L)'
;MAGLEETLCPVCFQEAMEHGECRNCGYHAEESSAVKDYLAPFTILKEKYLLGKSLGQGGFGITYLAENMQSGLRCCIKEYFPSGLLQGRTPDGALILADEENRPEYEEGKQQFIEEACALQELRENISVVDILDFFEENGTAYFAMELIEGCNLRVFRKNHNPKQTLKMALQMLFLLGSSLAEVHRFGMIHGDISPENILITQDGEIKLIDFGAARSFRQGSDNKERKIYLKPNYAPYEQYTQKPCQGPWTDIYALAATFYFIVSGRKMLDALSRAKGASYPPLHELCPAVSRQLSDVIDKALAFDYHDRYRRMLDFLDALEQVVRPEDYDIDLGALMPKSKASKQAEIHVETSDDSEKMCQVEEQNMPEPKRLAAFFHPKKRRLAYLELTMRKSGGHISRRRWIIEPNRTVKVGRLATSDVMMPADNQISRNHCEVFYNEPKREFIVRDLSKYGTYLADGKPMEKEKSYTLKDGDIFCVVSPEYTFKVVIET
;
A
#
# COMPACT_ATOMS: atom_id res chain seq x y z
N MET A 1 -12.05 1.23 36.56
CA MET A 1 -11.18 0.71 35.46
C MET A 1 -10.04 -0.16 35.95
N ALA A 2 -9.60 -0.07 37.19
CA ALA A 2 -8.45 -0.84 37.75
C ALA A 2 -8.61 -2.38 37.81
N GLY A 3 -9.67 -2.99 37.35
CA GLY A 3 -9.84 -4.45 37.35
C GLY A 3 -9.93 -5.09 35.95
N LEU A 4 -10.12 -4.28 34.91
CA LEU A 4 -10.18 -4.76 33.51
C LEU A 4 -8.78 -4.96 32.90
N GLU A 5 -7.80 -4.18 33.36
CA GLU A 5 -6.41 -4.25 32.88
C GLU A 5 -5.70 -5.56 33.23
N GLU A 6 -6.16 -6.25 34.30
CA GLU A 6 -5.57 -7.52 34.74
C GLU A 6 -6.10 -8.73 33.98
N THR A 7 -7.28 -8.63 33.35
CA THR A 7 -7.94 -9.75 32.67
C THR A 7 -8.02 -9.58 31.16
N LEU A 8 -7.96 -8.35 30.63
CA LEU A 8 -8.08 -8.06 29.21
C LEU A 8 -6.73 -8.22 28.50
N CYS A 9 -6.75 -8.93 27.36
CA CYS A 9 -5.54 -9.14 26.56
C CYS A 9 -5.33 -7.97 25.56
N PRO A 10 -4.13 -7.33 25.53
CA PRO A 10 -3.86 -6.22 24.60
C PRO A 10 -3.67 -6.65 23.14
N VAL A 11 -3.81 -7.94 22.84
CA VAL A 11 -3.67 -8.49 21.48
C VAL A 11 -5.00 -8.94 20.90
N CYS A 12 -5.78 -9.73 21.65
CA CYS A 12 -7.06 -10.24 21.14
C CYS A 12 -8.28 -9.53 21.73
N PHE A 13 -8.09 -8.61 22.68
CA PHE A 13 -9.15 -7.83 23.35
C PHE A 13 -10.21 -8.70 24.04
N GLN A 14 -9.82 -9.91 24.48
CA GLN A 14 -10.69 -10.80 25.24
C GLN A 14 -10.28 -10.82 26.70
N GLU A 15 -11.23 -10.99 27.60
CA GLU A 15 -10.99 -11.20 29.04
C GLU A 15 -10.43 -12.61 29.29
N ALA A 16 -9.18 -12.85 28.90
CA ALA A 16 -8.56 -14.16 28.89
C ALA A 16 -7.13 -14.18 29.47
N MET A 17 -6.70 -13.08 30.10
CA MET A 17 -5.38 -13.01 30.75
C MET A 17 -5.41 -13.72 32.10
N GLU A 18 -4.50 -14.66 32.29
CA GLU A 18 -4.28 -15.35 33.56
C GLU A 18 -2.78 -15.53 33.81
N HIS A 19 -2.29 -15.05 34.97
CA HIS A 19 -0.87 -15.12 35.33
C HIS A 19 0.11 -14.58 34.28
N GLY A 20 -0.30 -13.51 33.55
CA GLY A 20 0.52 -12.88 32.52
C GLY A 20 0.47 -13.56 31.15
N GLU A 21 -0.32 -14.62 30.97
CA GLU A 21 -0.53 -15.29 29.70
C GLU A 21 -2.00 -15.20 29.25
N CYS A 22 -2.25 -14.99 27.97
CA CYS A 22 -3.58 -15.00 27.39
C CYS A 22 -3.97 -16.40 26.95
N ARG A 23 -4.99 -16.99 27.57
CA ARG A 23 -5.50 -18.33 27.23
C ARG A 23 -6.12 -18.41 25.82
N ASN A 24 -6.55 -17.27 25.27
CA ASN A 24 -7.17 -17.24 23.96
C ASN A 24 -6.12 -17.19 22.83
N CYS A 25 -5.13 -16.28 22.89
CA CYS A 25 -4.18 -16.07 21.79
C CYS A 25 -2.72 -16.41 22.13
N GLY A 26 -2.41 -16.80 23.37
CA GLY A 26 -1.05 -17.17 23.81
C GLY A 26 -0.12 -15.98 24.02
N TYR A 27 -0.62 -14.76 24.09
CA TYR A 27 0.20 -13.58 24.39
C TYR A 27 0.76 -13.62 25.80
N HIS A 28 2.05 -13.32 25.97
CA HIS A 28 2.73 -13.21 27.26
C HIS A 28 3.07 -11.75 27.58
N ALA A 29 2.65 -11.27 28.75
CA ALA A 29 2.83 -9.88 29.15
C ALA A 29 4.31 -9.49 29.36
N GLU A 30 5.19 -10.44 29.68
CA GLU A 30 6.64 -10.21 29.84
C GLU A 30 7.36 -9.84 28.55
N GLU A 31 6.77 -10.13 27.37
CA GLU A 31 7.31 -9.74 26.07
C GLU A 31 7.10 -8.25 25.76
N SER A 32 6.28 -7.56 26.53
CA SER A 32 5.98 -6.13 26.39
C SER A 32 6.85 -5.31 27.33
N SER A 33 8.13 -5.07 26.98
CA SER A 33 8.89 -4.00 27.62
C SER A 33 8.19 -2.67 27.33
N ALA A 34 7.71 -1.98 28.37
CA ALA A 34 7.14 -0.64 28.26
C ALA A 34 8.20 0.31 27.67
N VAL A 35 8.13 0.57 26.36
CA VAL A 35 8.98 1.58 25.73
C VAL A 35 8.47 2.93 26.23
N LYS A 36 9.35 3.72 26.82
CA LYS A 36 9.08 4.94 27.61
C LYS A 36 8.15 5.94 26.92
N ASP A 37 8.09 5.93 25.59
CA ASP A 37 7.40 6.96 24.79
C ASP A 37 6.12 6.44 24.12
N TYR A 38 5.70 5.19 24.37
CA TYR A 38 4.49 4.62 23.80
C TYR A 38 3.27 4.92 24.67
N LEU A 39 2.10 5.05 24.05
CA LEU A 39 0.84 5.05 24.78
C LEU A 39 0.64 3.67 25.42
N ALA A 40 0.13 3.68 26.63
CA ALA A 40 -0.14 2.45 27.37
C ALA A 40 -1.24 1.62 26.67
N PRO A 41 -1.18 0.29 26.71
CA PRO A 41 -2.33 -0.54 26.34
C PRO A 41 -3.59 -0.08 27.10
N PHE A 42 -4.74 -0.22 26.46
CA PHE A 42 -6.07 0.18 26.94
C PHE A 42 -6.30 1.69 27.03
N THR A 43 -5.38 2.53 26.52
CA THR A 43 -5.67 3.93 26.24
C THR A 43 -6.79 4.03 25.23
N ILE A 44 -7.78 4.89 25.49
CA ILE A 44 -8.89 5.14 24.57
C ILE A 44 -8.62 6.44 23.82
N LEU A 45 -8.61 6.35 22.48
CA LEU A 45 -8.49 7.51 21.58
C LEU A 45 -9.83 7.81 20.91
N LYS A 46 -10.15 9.10 20.77
CA LYS A 46 -11.38 9.60 20.13
C LYS A 46 -12.65 8.97 20.71
N GLU A 47 -12.66 8.58 21.98
CA GLU A 47 -13.77 7.84 22.61
C GLU A 47 -14.25 6.61 21.81
N LYS A 48 -13.42 6.11 20.90
CA LYS A 48 -13.79 5.12 19.89
C LYS A 48 -12.81 3.96 19.77
N TYR A 49 -11.51 4.22 19.93
CA TYR A 49 -10.48 3.24 19.67
C TYR A 49 -9.78 2.84 20.97
N LEU A 50 -9.92 1.59 21.38
CA LEU A 50 -9.20 1.01 22.49
C LEU A 50 -7.85 0.50 21.99
N LEU A 51 -6.75 1.07 22.46
CA LEU A 51 -5.41 0.64 22.08
C LEU A 51 -5.05 -0.70 22.72
N GLY A 52 -4.39 -1.54 21.96
CA GLY A 52 -3.72 -2.75 22.41
C GLY A 52 -2.21 -2.55 22.49
N LYS A 53 -1.44 -3.60 22.16
CA LYS A 53 0.02 -3.51 22.11
C LYS A 53 0.49 -2.62 20.96
N SER A 54 1.69 -2.03 21.12
CA SER A 54 2.39 -1.43 19.97
C SER A 54 2.84 -2.52 19.00
N LEU A 55 2.72 -2.22 17.69
CA LEU A 55 3.14 -3.11 16.62
C LEU A 55 4.54 -2.75 16.11
N GLY A 56 4.95 -1.50 16.28
CA GLY A 56 6.29 -1.03 15.91
C GLY A 56 6.39 0.48 15.85
N GLN A 57 7.63 0.97 15.74
CA GLN A 57 7.95 2.38 15.54
C GLN A 57 8.80 2.53 14.28
N GLY A 58 8.37 3.45 13.40
CA GLY A 58 9.12 3.90 12.24
C GLY A 58 9.73 5.28 12.46
N GLY A 59 10.37 5.83 11.44
CA GLY A 59 11.01 7.15 11.53
C GLY A 59 10.08 8.32 11.88
N PHE A 60 8.80 8.20 11.53
CA PHE A 60 7.82 9.28 11.68
C PHE A 60 6.62 8.92 12.53
N GLY A 61 6.55 7.71 13.08
CA GLY A 61 5.36 7.33 13.83
C GLY A 61 5.45 6.00 14.55
N ILE A 62 4.48 5.80 15.44
CA ILE A 62 4.28 4.56 16.17
C ILE A 62 2.98 3.94 15.68
N THR A 63 2.97 2.63 15.46
CA THR A 63 1.77 1.88 15.09
C THR A 63 1.32 1.01 16.26
N TYR A 64 0.03 1.10 16.59
CA TYR A 64 -0.61 0.33 17.64
C TYR A 64 -1.68 -0.59 17.05
N LEU A 65 -1.83 -1.76 17.64
CA LEU A 65 -3.05 -2.54 17.49
C LEU A 65 -4.18 -1.83 18.22
N ALA A 66 -5.39 -1.84 17.68
CA ALA A 66 -6.55 -1.25 18.33
C ALA A 66 -7.83 -2.03 18.01
N GLU A 67 -8.83 -1.83 18.84
CA GLU A 67 -10.20 -2.27 18.59
C GLU A 67 -11.12 -1.05 18.52
N ASN A 68 -11.94 -0.98 17.48
CA ASN A 68 -13.01 0.00 17.40
C ASN A 68 -14.16 -0.47 18.30
N MET A 69 -14.36 0.17 19.45
CA MET A 69 -15.34 -0.19 20.47
C MET A 69 -16.81 -0.16 19.99
N GLN A 70 -17.10 0.57 18.90
CA GLN A 70 -18.45 0.63 18.34
C GLN A 70 -18.78 -0.57 17.46
N SER A 71 -17.79 -1.05 16.68
CA SER A 71 -17.98 -2.17 15.75
C SER A 71 -17.41 -3.49 16.26
N GLY A 72 -16.56 -3.50 17.28
CA GLY A 72 -15.82 -4.66 17.75
C GLY A 72 -14.74 -5.15 16.74
N LEU A 73 -14.44 -4.36 15.70
CA LEU A 73 -13.46 -4.73 14.69
C LEU A 73 -12.06 -4.26 15.09
N ARG A 74 -11.08 -5.14 14.92
CA ARG A 74 -9.66 -4.79 15.11
C ARG A 74 -9.16 -3.95 13.94
N CYS A 75 -8.30 -2.98 14.27
CA CYS A 75 -7.66 -2.08 13.32
C CYS A 75 -6.25 -1.74 13.80
N CYS A 76 -5.51 -0.98 13.01
CA CYS A 76 -4.25 -0.36 13.42
C CYS A 76 -4.45 1.14 13.58
N ILE A 77 -3.83 1.71 14.61
CA ILE A 77 -3.73 3.17 14.77
C ILE A 77 -2.26 3.57 14.56
N LYS A 78 -2.01 4.44 13.59
CA LYS A 78 -0.70 5.07 13.38
C LYS A 78 -0.72 6.47 13.96
N GLU A 79 0.26 6.76 14.80
CA GLU A 79 0.46 8.04 15.45
C GLU A 79 1.62 8.78 14.80
N TYR A 80 1.48 10.07 14.54
CA TYR A 80 2.60 10.93 14.16
C TYR A 80 3.52 11.14 15.37
N PHE A 81 4.74 10.59 15.31
CA PHE A 81 5.72 10.61 16.39
C PHE A 81 7.13 10.82 15.84
N PRO A 82 7.51 12.06 15.46
CA PRO A 82 8.86 12.38 15.00
C PRO A 82 9.83 12.42 16.18
N SER A 83 10.39 11.29 16.54
CA SER A 83 11.20 11.11 17.76
C SER A 83 12.37 12.10 17.88
N GLY A 84 12.91 12.59 16.74
CA GLY A 84 14.00 13.58 16.75
C GLY A 84 13.59 14.99 17.18
N LEU A 85 12.28 15.30 17.24
CA LEU A 85 11.73 16.61 17.64
C LEU A 85 11.10 16.56 19.04
N LEU A 86 11.01 15.38 19.66
CA LEU A 86 10.26 15.16 20.90
C LEU A 86 11.17 14.86 22.07
N GLN A 87 10.79 15.36 23.25
CA GLN A 87 11.39 15.01 24.54
C GLN A 87 10.72 13.80 25.19
N GLY A 88 9.44 13.53 24.86
CA GLY A 88 8.63 12.47 25.43
C GLY A 88 7.15 12.84 25.52
N ARG A 89 6.47 12.29 26.56
CA ARG A 89 5.04 12.51 26.82
C ARG A 89 4.78 13.00 28.22
N THR A 90 3.69 13.73 28.38
CA THR A 90 3.07 14.00 29.67
C THR A 90 2.37 12.74 30.21
N PRO A 91 2.05 12.65 31.52
CA PRO A 91 1.34 11.49 32.09
C PRO A 91 -0.03 11.22 31.47
N ASP A 92 -0.69 12.24 30.89
CA ASP A 92 -1.96 12.16 30.17
C ASP A 92 -1.78 11.84 28.68
N GLY A 93 -0.54 11.57 28.23
CA GLY A 93 -0.23 11.09 26.88
C GLY A 93 0.11 12.15 25.85
N ALA A 94 0.00 13.47 26.17
CA ALA A 94 0.31 14.54 25.24
C ALA A 94 1.82 14.60 24.92
N LEU A 95 2.17 14.93 23.68
CA LEU A 95 3.57 15.04 23.24
C LEU A 95 4.23 16.32 23.75
N ILE A 96 5.50 16.21 24.15
CA ILE A 96 6.35 17.32 24.58
C ILE A 96 7.44 17.50 23.56
N LEU A 97 7.51 18.70 22.95
CA LEU A 97 8.62 19.05 22.04
C LEU A 97 9.93 19.16 22.83
N ALA A 98 11.02 18.72 22.21
CA ALA A 98 12.36 18.86 22.78
C ALA A 98 12.80 20.34 22.85
N ASP A 99 12.37 21.15 21.89
CA ASP A 99 12.59 22.58 21.82
C ASP A 99 11.37 23.25 21.15
N GLU A 100 10.94 24.40 21.66
CA GLU A 100 9.85 25.20 21.04
C GLU A 100 10.25 25.78 19.68
N GLU A 101 11.53 25.91 19.38
CA GLU A 101 12.02 26.32 18.06
C GLU A 101 11.67 25.29 16.98
N ASN A 102 11.47 24.01 17.35
CA ASN A 102 11.08 22.92 16.45
C ASN A 102 9.56 22.89 16.16
N ARG A 103 8.77 23.74 16.81
CA ARG A 103 7.29 23.77 16.65
C ARG A 103 6.84 23.95 15.19
N PRO A 104 7.43 24.85 14.38
CA PRO A 104 7.04 25.00 12.98
C PRO A 104 7.29 23.72 12.15
N GLU A 105 8.42 23.04 12.36
CA GLU A 105 8.76 21.79 11.70
C GLU A 105 7.81 20.64 12.13
N TYR A 106 7.50 20.59 13.42
CA TYR A 106 6.55 19.64 13.97
C TYR A 106 5.14 19.79 13.39
N GLU A 107 4.60 21.03 13.37
CA GLU A 107 3.26 21.30 12.83
C GLU A 107 3.19 21.06 11.32
N GLU A 108 4.24 21.41 10.57
CA GLU A 108 4.33 21.11 9.13
C GLU A 108 4.32 19.59 8.89
N GLY A 109 5.10 18.82 9.66
CA GLY A 109 5.14 17.36 9.54
C GLY A 109 3.81 16.70 9.97
N LYS A 110 3.15 17.22 11.01
CA LYS A 110 1.82 16.77 11.44
C LYS A 110 0.76 17.02 10.35
N GLN A 111 0.77 18.19 9.73
CA GLN A 111 -0.14 18.52 8.64
C GLN A 111 0.06 17.58 7.44
N GLN A 112 1.30 17.27 7.09
CA GLN A 112 1.60 16.35 5.99
C GLN A 112 1.18 14.92 6.31
N PHE A 113 1.28 14.49 7.56
CA PHE A 113 0.79 13.18 7.99
C PHE A 113 -0.74 13.07 7.83
N ILE A 114 -1.47 14.15 8.09
CA ILE A 114 -2.92 14.22 7.86
C ILE A 114 -3.23 14.21 6.35
N GLU A 115 -2.50 15.00 5.55
CA GLU A 115 -2.67 15.06 4.10
C GLU A 115 -2.40 13.71 3.43
N GLU A 116 -1.41 12.95 3.93
CA GLU A 116 -1.15 11.57 3.51
C GLU A 116 -2.38 10.68 3.77
N ALA A 117 -2.92 10.71 4.99
CA ALA A 117 -4.10 9.91 5.34
C ALA A 117 -5.31 10.28 4.47
N CYS A 118 -5.55 11.57 4.20
CA CYS A 118 -6.61 12.03 3.31
C CYS A 118 -6.43 11.53 1.88
N ALA A 119 -5.20 11.60 1.36
CA ALA A 119 -4.91 11.15 -0.01
C ALA A 119 -5.04 9.62 -0.15
N LEU A 120 -4.62 8.85 0.86
CA LEU A 120 -4.83 7.40 0.91
C LEU A 120 -6.32 7.04 1.00
N GLN A 121 -7.12 7.85 1.70
CA GLN A 121 -8.56 7.63 1.76
C GLN A 121 -9.24 7.80 0.38
N GLU A 122 -8.71 8.64 -0.50
CA GLU A 122 -9.16 8.75 -1.89
C GLU A 122 -8.82 7.51 -2.72
N LEU A 123 -7.77 6.75 -2.32
CA LEU A 123 -7.35 5.48 -2.93
C LEU A 123 -8.04 4.25 -2.31
N ARG A 124 -9.04 4.44 -1.46
CA ARG A 124 -9.74 3.42 -0.67
C ARG A 124 -10.19 2.17 -1.45
N GLU A 125 -10.35 2.30 -2.76
CA GLU A 125 -10.79 1.20 -3.62
C GLU A 125 -9.61 0.47 -4.29
N ASN A 126 -8.38 0.90 -4.05
CA ASN A 126 -7.19 0.23 -4.55
C ASN A 126 -6.88 -1.00 -3.67
N ILE A 127 -7.12 -2.17 -4.22
CA ILE A 127 -7.08 -3.46 -3.50
C ILE A 127 -5.72 -3.74 -2.85
N SER A 128 -4.64 -3.22 -3.40
CA SER A 128 -3.28 -3.46 -2.89
C SER A 128 -2.75 -2.31 -2.03
N VAL A 129 -3.56 -1.32 -1.69
CA VAL A 129 -3.24 -0.25 -0.76
C VAL A 129 -4.03 -0.46 0.52
N VAL A 130 -3.43 -0.15 1.67
CA VAL A 130 -4.09 -0.23 2.97
C VAL A 130 -5.26 0.75 3.06
N ASP A 131 -6.40 0.29 3.54
CA ASP A 131 -7.59 1.12 3.73
C ASP A 131 -7.47 2.02 4.95
N ILE A 132 -7.63 3.35 4.77
CA ILE A 132 -7.74 4.32 5.87
C ILE A 132 -9.20 4.41 6.32
N LEU A 133 -9.43 4.09 7.59
CA LEU A 133 -10.76 4.03 8.21
C LEU A 133 -11.19 5.36 8.82
N ASP A 134 -10.24 6.12 9.37
CA ASP A 134 -10.49 7.37 10.09
C ASP A 134 -9.19 8.16 10.29
N PHE A 135 -9.26 9.47 10.54
CA PHE A 135 -8.15 10.28 11.00
C PHE A 135 -8.62 11.33 11.98
N PHE A 136 -7.77 11.73 12.93
CA PHE A 136 -8.10 12.68 13.98
C PHE A 136 -6.86 13.24 14.66
N GLU A 137 -7.04 14.34 15.38
CA GLU A 137 -6.01 14.94 16.24
C GLU A 137 -6.40 14.78 17.71
N GLU A 138 -5.43 14.36 18.54
CA GLU A 138 -5.53 14.22 19.98
C GLU A 138 -4.13 14.23 20.59
N ASN A 139 -3.96 14.46 21.90
CA ASN A 139 -2.68 14.43 22.60
C ASN A 139 -1.60 15.37 22.00
N GLY A 140 -2.01 16.44 21.30
CA GLY A 140 -1.10 17.35 20.61
C GLY A 140 -0.48 16.78 19.34
N THR A 141 -0.95 15.63 18.84
CA THR A 141 -0.48 14.98 17.62
C THR A 141 -1.64 14.54 16.72
N ALA A 142 -1.33 13.86 15.62
CA ALA A 142 -2.29 13.31 14.68
C ALA A 142 -2.23 11.80 14.66
N TYR A 143 -3.39 11.20 14.42
CA TYR A 143 -3.58 9.76 14.31
C TYR A 143 -4.38 9.44 13.04
N PHE A 144 -4.11 8.28 12.46
CA PHE A 144 -5.08 7.67 11.55
C PHE A 144 -5.29 6.18 11.88
N ALA A 145 -6.56 5.76 11.71
CA ALA A 145 -6.96 4.37 11.82
C ALA A 145 -6.91 3.72 10.44
N MET A 146 -6.37 2.52 10.35
CA MET A 146 -6.29 1.76 9.10
C MET A 146 -6.68 0.30 9.33
N GLU A 147 -7.02 -0.42 8.26
CA GLU A 147 -7.32 -1.85 8.34
C GLU A 147 -6.16 -2.63 8.97
N LEU A 148 -6.48 -3.61 9.81
CA LEU A 148 -5.52 -4.59 10.30
C LEU A 148 -5.34 -5.67 9.25
N ILE A 149 -4.12 -5.79 8.71
CA ILE A 149 -3.79 -6.82 7.72
C ILE A 149 -3.18 -8.02 8.45
N GLU A 150 -3.94 -9.11 8.54
CA GLU A 150 -3.45 -10.37 9.08
C GLU A 150 -2.72 -11.15 8.00
N GLY A 151 -1.40 -11.32 8.16
CA GLY A 151 -0.58 -11.96 7.15
C GLY A 151 0.91 -12.00 7.51
N CYS A 152 1.75 -12.15 6.52
CA CYS A 152 3.20 -12.06 6.68
C CYS A 152 3.81 -11.11 5.64
N ASN A 153 4.93 -10.47 6.00
CA ASN A 153 5.67 -9.66 5.04
C ASN A 153 6.47 -10.54 4.05
N LEU A 154 6.92 -9.95 2.96
CA LEU A 154 7.64 -10.69 1.92
C LEU A 154 8.95 -11.32 2.41
N ARG A 155 9.59 -10.77 3.43
CA ARG A 155 10.82 -11.34 4.00
C ARG A 155 10.52 -12.67 4.68
N VAL A 156 9.44 -12.73 5.47
CA VAL A 156 8.96 -13.96 6.14
C VAL A 156 8.48 -14.97 5.11
N PHE A 157 7.70 -14.52 4.11
CA PHE A 157 7.25 -15.40 3.03
C PHE A 157 8.43 -16.08 2.34
N ARG A 158 9.46 -15.33 1.97
CA ARG A 158 10.64 -15.85 1.30
C ARG A 158 11.39 -16.92 2.13
N LYS A 159 11.50 -16.73 3.46
CA LYS A 159 12.15 -17.71 4.35
C LYS A 159 11.42 -19.05 4.38
N ASN A 160 10.11 -19.05 4.21
CA ASN A 160 9.23 -20.20 4.42
C ASN A 160 8.85 -20.94 3.13
N HIS A 161 9.26 -20.44 1.94
CA HIS A 161 8.86 -21.01 0.66
C HIS A 161 10.06 -21.33 -0.22
N ASN A 162 9.88 -22.30 -1.13
CA ASN A 162 10.92 -22.71 -2.07
C ASN A 162 11.12 -21.67 -3.18
N PRO A 163 12.28 -21.68 -3.89
CA PRO A 163 12.58 -20.66 -4.91
C PRO A 163 11.56 -20.54 -6.04
N LYS A 164 10.92 -21.66 -6.46
CA LYS A 164 9.90 -21.64 -7.52
C LYS A 164 8.62 -20.91 -7.09
N GLN A 165 8.15 -21.20 -5.86
CA GLN A 165 6.99 -20.49 -5.28
C GLN A 165 7.30 -19.02 -5.08
N THR A 166 8.51 -18.72 -4.58
CA THR A 166 8.99 -17.35 -4.36
C THR A 166 9.05 -16.55 -5.66
N LEU A 167 9.55 -17.13 -6.76
CA LEU A 167 9.60 -16.46 -8.06
C LEU A 167 8.19 -16.18 -8.61
N LYS A 168 7.28 -17.16 -8.55
CA LYS A 168 5.89 -16.94 -9.01
C LYS A 168 5.20 -15.83 -8.22
N MET A 169 5.32 -15.85 -6.88
CA MET A 169 4.79 -14.81 -6.03
C MET A 169 5.39 -13.44 -6.34
N ALA A 170 6.72 -13.37 -6.52
CA ALA A 170 7.39 -12.11 -6.83
C ALA A 170 6.95 -11.52 -8.18
N LEU A 171 6.72 -12.36 -9.18
CA LEU A 171 6.16 -11.93 -10.47
C LEU A 171 4.71 -11.43 -10.31
N GLN A 172 3.87 -12.16 -9.58
CA GLN A 172 2.50 -11.72 -9.28
C GLN A 172 2.49 -10.38 -8.54
N MET A 173 3.39 -10.20 -7.55
CA MET A 173 3.59 -8.94 -6.84
C MET A 173 3.91 -7.79 -7.79
N LEU A 174 4.83 -7.97 -8.76
CA LEU A 174 5.19 -6.91 -9.71
C LEU A 174 3.95 -6.39 -10.48
N PHE A 175 3.09 -7.30 -10.94
CA PHE A 175 1.89 -6.91 -11.68
C PHE A 175 0.82 -6.28 -10.79
N LEU A 176 0.53 -6.87 -9.62
CA LEU A 176 -0.49 -6.36 -8.71
C LEU A 176 -0.12 -5.01 -8.13
N LEU A 177 1.07 -4.91 -7.51
CA LEU A 177 1.54 -3.65 -6.92
C LEU A 177 1.86 -2.61 -8.00
N GLY A 178 2.40 -3.04 -9.14
CA GLY A 178 2.66 -2.12 -10.25
C GLY A 178 1.38 -1.47 -10.75
N SER A 179 0.29 -2.24 -10.94
CA SER A 179 -1.02 -1.69 -11.33
C SER A 179 -1.55 -0.72 -10.28
N SER A 180 -1.47 -1.08 -9.00
CA SER A 180 -1.90 -0.23 -7.90
C SER A 180 -1.07 1.05 -7.77
N LEU A 181 0.25 0.97 -7.93
CA LEU A 181 1.14 2.13 -7.94
C LEU A 181 0.93 3.03 -9.15
N ALA A 182 0.58 2.47 -10.32
CA ALA A 182 0.22 3.28 -11.49
C ALA A 182 -0.99 4.18 -11.19
N GLU A 183 -1.95 3.71 -10.39
CA GLU A 183 -3.08 4.50 -9.92
C GLU A 183 -2.64 5.57 -8.91
N VAL A 184 -1.84 5.21 -7.90
CA VAL A 184 -1.23 6.17 -6.95
C VAL A 184 -0.51 7.29 -7.70
N HIS A 185 0.29 6.95 -8.72
CA HIS A 185 1.02 7.92 -9.54
C HIS A 185 0.09 8.84 -10.36
N ARG A 186 -1.10 8.37 -10.76
CA ARG A 186 -2.12 9.21 -11.43
C ARG A 186 -2.62 10.33 -10.53
N PHE A 187 -2.75 10.07 -9.23
CA PHE A 187 -3.07 11.10 -8.24
C PHE A 187 -1.90 12.07 -7.97
N GLY A 188 -0.75 11.84 -8.60
CA GLY A 188 0.43 12.69 -8.45
C GLY A 188 1.23 12.39 -7.19
N MET A 189 1.07 11.20 -6.65
CA MET A 189 1.77 10.72 -5.46
C MET A 189 2.76 9.61 -5.82
N ILE A 190 3.78 9.44 -4.99
CA ILE A 190 4.67 8.27 -4.97
C ILE A 190 4.66 7.69 -3.56
N HIS A 191 4.89 6.39 -3.45
CA HIS A 191 5.02 5.73 -2.15
C HIS A 191 6.32 6.10 -1.43
N GLY A 192 7.46 6.01 -2.10
CA GLY A 192 8.76 6.46 -1.63
C GLY A 192 9.48 5.55 -0.63
N ASP A 193 8.83 4.48 -0.12
CA ASP A 193 9.45 3.51 0.81
C ASP A 193 9.02 2.05 0.54
N ILE A 194 9.01 1.65 -0.73
CA ILE A 194 8.69 0.27 -1.10
C ILE A 194 9.85 -0.66 -0.68
N SER A 195 9.51 -1.70 0.09
CA SER A 195 10.47 -2.69 0.59
C SER A 195 9.77 -3.98 0.98
N PRO A 196 10.48 -5.09 1.17
CA PRO A 196 9.87 -6.37 1.58
C PRO A 196 9.11 -6.32 2.91
N GLU A 197 9.47 -5.40 3.79
CA GLU A 197 8.83 -5.18 5.08
C GLU A 197 7.47 -4.49 4.95
N ASN A 198 7.32 -3.61 3.95
CA ASN A 198 6.13 -2.81 3.71
C ASN A 198 5.14 -3.48 2.73
N ILE A 199 5.40 -4.73 2.33
CA ILE A 199 4.52 -5.52 1.49
C ILE A 199 4.08 -6.76 2.27
N LEU A 200 2.77 -6.86 2.52
CA LEU A 200 2.16 -7.97 3.24
C LEU A 200 1.41 -8.90 2.29
N ILE A 201 1.41 -10.19 2.61
CA ILE A 201 0.54 -11.19 2.00
C ILE A 201 -0.45 -11.61 3.06
N THR A 202 -1.74 -11.41 2.81
CA THR A 202 -2.81 -11.80 3.72
C THR A 202 -2.97 -13.33 3.76
N GLN A 203 -3.75 -13.83 4.74
CA GLN A 203 -4.07 -15.27 4.82
C GLN A 203 -4.85 -15.76 3.59
N ASP A 204 -5.62 -14.89 2.94
CA ASP A 204 -6.37 -15.18 1.71
C ASP A 204 -5.51 -15.02 0.44
N GLY A 205 -4.22 -14.65 0.58
CA GLY A 205 -3.29 -14.50 -0.53
C GLY A 205 -3.35 -13.15 -1.24
N GLU A 206 -3.99 -12.15 -0.65
CA GLU A 206 -3.96 -10.79 -1.17
C GLU A 206 -2.61 -10.14 -0.86
N ILE A 207 -2.09 -9.34 -1.79
CA ILE A 207 -0.86 -8.57 -1.59
C ILE A 207 -1.23 -7.13 -1.29
N LYS A 208 -0.79 -6.64 -0.13
CA LYS A 208 -1.07 -5.29 0.37
C LYS A 208 0.22 -4.51 0.59
N LEU A 209 0.22 -3.26 0.14
CA LEU A 209 1.29 -2.29 0.38
C LEU A 209 0.86 -1.41 1.56
N ILE A 210 1.73 -1.36 2.58
CA ILE A 210 1.51 -0.60 3.81
C ILE A 210 2.57 0.49 3.97
N ASP A 211 2.34 1.41 4.87
CA ASP A 211 3.28 2.44 5.32
C ASP A 211 3.66 3.45 4.23
N PHE A 212 2.70 4.30 3.90
CA PHE A 212 2.88 5.44 3.00
C PHE A 212 3.56 6.65 3.68
N GLY A 213 4.17 6.49 4.86
CA GLY A 213 4.79 7.57 5.65
C GLY A 213 5.90 8.35 4.94
N ALA A 214 6.36 7.88 3.78
CA ALA A 214 7.25 8.60 2.89
C ALA A 214 6.54 9.10 1.61
N ALA A 215 5.22 8.90 1.51
CA ALA A 215 4.46 9.29 0.32
C ALA A 215 4.53 10.80 0.07
N ARG A 216 4.72 11.18 -1.19
CA ARG A 216 4.93 12.58 -1.58
C ARG A 216 4.14 12.92 -2.83
N SER A 217 3.63 14.15 -2.88
CA SER A 217 3.16 14.74 -4.12
C SER A 217 4.34 15.20 -4.98
N PHE A 218 4.49 14.65 -6.19
CA PHE A 218 5.52 15.09 -7.14
C PHE A 218 5.02 16.17 -8.12
N ARG A 219 3.71 16.51 -8.07
CA ARG A 219 3.10 17.55 -8.93
C ARG A 219 3.28 18.96 -8.40
N GLN A 220 3.43 19.11 -7.10
CA GLN A 220 3.73 20.40 -6.49
C GLN A 220 5.24 20.49 -6.37
N GLY A 221 5.84 21.52 -7.01
CA GLY A 221 7.22 21.91 -6.76
C GLY A 221 7.34 22.42 -5.32
N SER A 222 7.16 21.51 -4.36
CA SER A 222 7.27 21.82 -2.94
C SER A 222 8.73 22.16 -2.65
N ASP A 223 8.96 23.35 -2.12
CA ASP A 223 10.23 23.78 -1.57
C ASP A 223 10.82 22.66 -0.70
N ASN A 224 11.94 22.14 -1.15
CA ASN A 224 12.72 21.13 -0.44
C ASN A 224 13.34 21.78 0.81
N LYS A 225 12.58 21.89 1.88
CA LYS A 225 13.21 22.04 3.19
C LYS A 225 13.78 20.68 3.59
N GLU A 226 14.99 20.70 4.10
CA GLU A 226 15.75 19.53 4.53
C GLU A 226 14.93 18.71 5.54
N ARG A 227 14.51 17.51 5.14
CA ARG A 227 13.90 16.55 6.05
C ARG A 227 14.86 15.42 6.31
N LYS A 228 14.97 15.01 7.56
CA LYS A 228 15.56 13.72 7.92
C LYS A 228 14.70 12.62 7.31
N ILE A 229 15.07 12.13 6.13
CA ILE A 229 14.40 11.00 5.48
C ILE A 229 15.08 9.74 5.97
N TYR A 230 14.32 8.86 6.62
CA TYR A 230 14.81 7.54 6.96
C TYR A 230 14.73 6.67 5.71
N LEU A 231 15.84 6.58 4.98
CA LEU A 231 15.92 5.79 3.76
C LEU A 231 16.29 4.34 4.09
N LYS A 232 15.73 3.39 3.35
CA LYS A 232 16.13 1.99 3.38
C LYS A 232 17.25 1.76 2.34
N PRO A 233 18.55 1.68 2.73
CA PRO A 233 19.66 1.83 1.81
C PRO A 233 19.66 0.89 0.61
N ASN A 234 19.14 -0.33 0.76
CA ASN A 234 19.14 -1.34 -0.30
C ASN A 234 17.94 -1.23 -1.26
N TYR A 235 16.99 -0.32 -0.99
CA TYR A 235 15.76 -0.14 -1.77
C TYR A 235 15.58 1.29 -2.25
N ALA A 236 16.15 2.26 -1.54
CA ALA A 236 16.12 3.67 -1.88
C ALA A 236 17.07 3.98 -3.05
N PRO A 237 16.59 4.55 -4.17
CA PRO A 237 17.44 4.98 -5.27
C PRO A 237 18.20 6.28 -4.96
N TYR A 238 19.21 6.61 -5.78
CA TYR A 238 20.13 7.70 -5.52
C TYR A 238 19.47 9.08 -5.42
N GLU A 239 18.42 9.34 -6.20
CA GLU A 239 17.68 10.60 -6.14
C GLU A 239 17.01 10.88 -4.80
N GLN A 240 16.80 9.87 -3.96
CA GLN A 240 16.29 10.07 -2.60
C GLN A 240 17.35 10.58 -1.62
N TYR A 241 18.63 10.41 -1.95
CA TYR A 241 19.77 10.91 -1.16
C TYR A 241 20.18 12.34 -1.58
N THR A 242 19.57 12.88 -2.64
CA THR A 242 19.89 14.21 -3.15
C THR A 242 18.83 15.22 -2.74
N GLN A 243 19.27 16.47 -2.51
CA GLN A 243 18.36 17.57 -2.20
C GLN A 243 17.55 18.07 -3.42
N LYS A 244 17.79 17.50 -4.61
CA LYS A 244 17.09 17.93 -5.83
C LYS A 244 15.70 17.31 -5.89
N PRO A 245 14.66 18.07 -6.29
CA PRO A 245 13.29 17.56 -6.45
C PRO A 245 13.17 16.72 -7.74
N CYS A 246 13.77 15.54 -7.74
CA CYS A 246 13.81 14.67 -8.90
C CYS A 246 13.16 13.29 -8.65
N GLN A 247 12.37 13.18 -7.58
CA GLN A 247 11.59 11.97 -7.30
C GLN A 247 10.32 11.93 -8.15
N GLY A 248 9.89 10.74 -8.52
CA GLY A 248 8.72 10.50 -9.36
C GLY A 248 8.38 9.01 -9.45
N PRO A 249 7.51 8.60 -10.38
CA PRO A 249 7.15 7.20 -10.56
C PRO A 249 8.35 6.25 -10.70
N TRP A 250 9.42 6.71 -11.28
CA TRP A 250 10.68 5.96 -11.44
C TRP A 250 11.36 5.62 -10.13
N THR A 251 11.09 6.38 -9.05
CA THR A 251 11.59 6.11 -7.69
C THR A 251 10.93 4.83 -7.15
N ASP A 252 9.61 4.71 -7.25
CA ASP A 252 8.87 3.51 -6.85
C ASP A 252 9.18 2.31 -7.75
N ILE A 253 9.38 2.53 -9.06
CA ILE A 253 9.78 1.48 -10.00
C ILE A 253 11.12 0.86 -9.58
N TYR A 254 12.10 1.68 -9.20
CA TYR A 254 13.38 1.18 -8.69
C TYR A 254 13.20 0.38 -7.42
N ALA A 255 12.46 0.90 -6.43
CA ALA A 255 12.26 0.25 -5.14
C ALA A 255 11.50 -1.08 -5.27
N LEU A 256 10.49 -1.14 -6.16
CA LEU A 256 9.76 -2.37 -6.48
C LEU A 256 10.67 -3.40 -7.16
N ALA A 257 11.51 -2.98 -8.12
CA ALA A 257 12.48 -3.84 -8.78
C ALA A 257 13.59 -4.33 -7.81
N ALA A 258 14.05 -3.48 -6.88
CA ALA A 258 15.01 -3.87 -5.85
C ALA A 258 14.41 -4.88 -4.86
N THR A 259 13.12 -4.71 -4.53
CA THR A 259 12.38 -5.67 -3.73
C THR A 259 12.26 -7.01 -4.46
N PHE A 260 11.90 -7.01 -5.75
CA PHE A 260 11.87 -8.20 -6.59
C PHE A 260 13.23 -8.90 -6.64
N TYR A 261 14.31 -8.13 -6.87
CA TYR A 261 15.67 -8.65 -6.88
C TYR A 261 16.01 -9.39 -5.59
N PHE A 262 15.72 -8.78 -4.42
CA PHE A 262 15.95 -9.41 -3.13
C PHE A 262 15.10 -10.69 -2.95
N ILE A 263 13.83 -10.64 -3.27
CA ILE A 263 12.92 -11.77 -3.05
C ILE A 263 13.35 -12.97 -3.89
N VAL A 264 13.74 -12.76 -5.15
CA VAL A 264 14.14 -13.82 -6.07
C VAL A 264 15.53 -14.34 -5.78
N SER A 265 16.54 -13.47 -5.62
CA SER A 265 17.94 -13.87 -5.42
C SER A 265 18.30 -14.19 -3.97
N GLY A 266 17.59 -13.60 -2.99
CA GLY A 266 17.96 -13.60 -1.58
C GLY A 266 19.07 -12.64 -1.21
N ARG A 267 19.56 -11.86 -2.17
CA ARG A 267 20.62 -10.86 -1.94
C ARG A 267 20.00 -9.47 -1.96
N LYS A 268 20.33 -8.68 -0.95
CA LYS A 268 19.96 -7.26 -0.95
C LYS A 268 20.63 -6.57 -2.14
N MET A 269 19.91 -5.62 -2.79
CA MET A 269 20.51 -4.75 -3.78
C MET A 269 21.64 -3.92 -3.12
N LEU A 270 22.68 -3.58 -3.89
CA LEU A 270 23.69 -2.63 -3.42
C LEU A 270 23.05 -1.27 -3.17
N ASP A 271 23.40 -0.65 -2.05
CA ASP A 271 22.94 0.69 -1.74
C ASP A 271 23.40 1.71 -2.79
N ALA A 272 22.60 2.77 -2.95
CA ALA A 272 22.82 3.76 -3.99
C ALA A 272 24.17 4.51 -3.85
N LEU A 273 24.67 4.70 -2.61
CA LEU A 273 25.96 5.39 -2.37
C LEU A 273 27.13 4.50 -2.78
N SER A 274 27.09 3.19 -2.56
CA SER A 274 28.08 2.23 -3.04
C SER A 274 28.08 2.17 -4.58
N ARG A 275 26.91 2.21 -5.21
CA ARG A 275 26.77 2.28 -6.67
C ARG A 275 27.32 3.58 -7.25
N ALA A 276 27.12 4.71 -6.58
CA ALA A 276 27.71 5.99 -6.95
C ALA A 276 29.27 5.96 -6.96
N LYS A 277 29.87 5.07 -6.15
CA LYS A 277 31.34 4.82 -6.12
C LYS A 277 31.79 3.77 -7.14
N GLY A 278 30.93 3.33 -8.05
CA GLY A 278 31.24 2.40 -9.11
C GLY A 278 31.08 0.92 -8.76
N ALA A 279 30.46 0.59 -7.61
CA ALA A 279 30.16 -0.80 -7.28
C ALA A 279 29.05 -1.36 -8.20
N SER A 280 29.22 -2.59 -8.69
CA SER A 280 28.26 -3.30 -9.54
C SER A 280 27.65 -4.50 -8.82
N TYR A 281 26.46 -4.88 -9.22
CA TYR A 281 25.73 -6.05 -8.72
C TYR A 281 25.58 -7.09 -9.85
N PRO A 282 25.51 -8.39 -9.53
CA PRO A 282 25.30 -9.43 -10.52
C PRO A 282 23.86 -9.42 -11.02
N PRO A 283 23.61 -9.57 -12.36
CA PRO A 283 22.26 -9.67 -12.91
C PRO A 283 21.49 -10.88 -12.35
N LEU A 284 20.15 -10.81 -12.34
CA LEU A 284 19.33 -11.89 -11.77
C LEU A 284 19.50 -13.23 -12.48
N HIS A 285 19.65 -13.26 -13.81
CA HIS A 285 19.81 -14.49 -14.58
C HIS A 285 21.10 -15.25 -14.24
N GLU A 286 22.13 -14.58 -13.72
CA GLU A 286 23.34 -15.21 -13.21
C GLU A 286 23.15 -15.83 -11.83
N LEU A 287 22.27 -15.25 -11.01
CA LEU A 287 22.00 -15.72 -9.65
C LEU A 287 20.90 -16.78 -9.59
N CYS A 288 19.94 -16.70 -10.49
CA CYS A 288 18.74 -17.53 -10.53
C CYS A 288 18.51 -18.10 -11.93
N PRO A 289 18.88 -19.37 -12.19
CA PRO A 289 18.68 -20.00 -13.50
C PRO A 289 17.22 -20.05 -13.97
N ALA A 290 16.25 -19.90 -13.06
CA ALA A 290 14.82 -19.84 -13.40
C ALA A 290 14.39 -18.50 -13.97
N VAL A 291 15.24 -17.46 -13.87
CA VAL A 291 14.99 -16.11 -14.43
C VAL A 291 15.58 -16.04 -15.82
N SER A 292 14.76 -15.77 -16.83
CA SER A 292 15.24 -15.57 -18.19
C SER A 292 16.13 -14.33 -18.29
N ARG A 293 17.05 -14.32 -19.26
CA ARG A 293 17.88 -13.14 -19.53
C ARG A 293 17.01 -11.91 -19.87
N GLN A 294 15.98 -12.11 -20.65
CA GLN A 294 15.05 -11.03 -21.01
C GLN A 294 14.36 -10.41 -19.81
N LEU A 295 13.88 -11.23 -18.85
CA LEU A 295 13.31 -10.71 -17.59
C LEU A 295 14.39 -9.98 -16.77
N SER A 296 15.60 -10.53 -16.67
CA SER A 296 16.73 -9.87 -15.99
C SER A 296 17.03 -8.49 -16.58
N ASP A 297 17.05 -8.37 -17.92
CA ASP A 297 17.31 -7.11 -18.63
C ASP A 297 16.22 -6.05 -18.35
N VAL A 298 14.95 -6.47 -18.24
CA VAL A 298 13.82 -5.58 -17.86
C VAL A 298 13.98 -5.08 -16.43
N ILE A 299 14.35 -5.96 -15.49
CA ILE A 299 14.61 -5.59 -14.09
C ILE A 299 15.86 -4.69 -13.97
N ASP A 300 16.94 -5.00 -14.70
CA ASP A 300 18.17 -4.21 -14.67
C ASP A 300 17.92 -2.79 -15.20
N LYS A 301 17.06 -2.61 -16.22
CA LYS A 301 16.65 -1.27 -16.66
C LYS A 301 15.84 -0.53 -15.57
N ALA A 302 14.94 -1.20 -14.86
CA ALA A 302 14.21 -0.60 -13.74
C ALA A 302 15.16 -0.20 -12.59
N LEU A 303 16.28 -0.93 -12.42
CA LEU A 303 17.33 -0.69 -11.45
C LEU A 303 18.45 0.24 -11.96
N ALA A 304 18.32 0.87 -13.12
CA ALA A 304 19.35 1.79 -13.63
C ALA A 304 19.68 2.87 -12.59
N PHE A 305 20.97 3.24 -12.47
CA PHE A 305 21.41 4.21 -11.48
C PHE A 305 20.84 5.60 -11.75
N ASP A 306 20.96 6.06 -12.99
CA ASP A 306 20.31 7.30 -13.43
C ASP A 306 18.82 7.04 -13.68
N TYR A 307 17.98 7.83 -13.02
CA TYR A 307 16.52 7.71 -13.19
C TYR A 307 16.04 8.04 -14.61
N HIS A 308 16.85 8.74 -15.43
CA HIS A 308 16.55 8.99 -16.84
C HIS A 308 16.60 7.73 -17.71
N ASP A 309 17.40 6.74 -17.31
CA ASP A 309 17.56 5.47 -18.02
C ASP A 309 16.49 4.45 -17.61
N ARG A 310 15.69 4.73 -16.56
CA ARG A 310 14.58 3.88 -16.10
C ARG A 310 13.31 4.07 -16.93
N TYR A 311 12.32 3.24 -16.66
CA TYR A 311 10.94 3.47 -17.13
C TYR A 311 10.38 4.74 -16.49
N ARG A 312 9.74 5.58 -17.30
CA ARG A 312 9.21 6.87 -16.84
C ARG A 312 7.88 6.73 -16.11
N ARG A 313 7.09 5.75 -16.49
CA ARG A 313 5.78 5.46 -15.90
C ARG A 313 5.75 4.00 -15.49
N MET A 314 4.98 3.68 -14.47
CA MET A 314 4.79 2.31 -14.01
C MET A 314 4.18 1.43 -15.11
N LEU A 315 3.25 1.96 -15.91
CA LEU A 315 2.66 1.23 -17.05
C LEU A 315 3.72 0.83 -18.09
N ASP A 316 4.70 1.69 -18.38
CA ASP A 316 5.79 1.35 -19.31
C ASP A 316 6.65 0.18 -18.82
N PHE A 317 6.81 0.07 -17.49
CA PHE A 317 7.49 -1.06 -16.85
C PHE A 317 6.66 -2.34 -16.91
N LEU A 318 5.36 -2.25 -16.64
CA LEU A 318 4.44 -3.39 -16.74
C LEU A 318 4.33 -3.91 -18.16
N ASP A 319 4.22 -3.03 -19.16
CA ASP A 319 4.21 -3.40 -20.59
C ASP A 319 5.49 -4.17 -20.98
N ALA A 320 6.66 -3.73 -20.48
CA ALA A 320 7.92 -4.43 -20.73
C ALA A 320 7.97 -5.82 -20.05
N LEU A 321 7.40 -5.95 -18.84
CA LEU A 321 7.28 -7.26 -18.16
C LEU A 321 6.36 -8.21 -18.94
N GLU A 322 5.20 -7.74 -19.43
CA GLU A 322 4.25 -8.57 -20.20
C GLU A 322 4.83 -9.13 -21.51
N GLN A 323 5.83 -8.48 -22.08
CA GLN A 323 6.52 -8.97 -23.28
C GLN A 323 7.43 -10.16 -22.99
N VAL A 324 7.89 -10.34 -21.75
CA VAL A 324 8.89 -11.35 -21.37
C VAL A 324 8.40 -12.36 -20.34
N VAL A 325 7.23 -12.12 -19.71
CA VAL A 325 6.61 -12.98 -18.70
C VAL A 325 5.21 -13.37 -19.17
N ARG A 326 4.91 -14.67 -19.16
CA ARG A 326 3.58 -15.17 -19.52
C ARG A 326 2.71 -15.29 -18.27
N PRO A 327 1.38 -15.18 -18.37
CA PRO A 327 0.46 -15.32 -17.23
C PRO A 327 0.68 -16.63 -16.44
N GLU A 328 0.93 -17.74 -17.11
CA GLU A 328 1.21 -19.04 -16.47
C GLU A 328 2.49 -19.08 -15.63
N ASP A 329 3.39 -18.11 -15.83
CA ASP A 329 4.64 -18.02 -15.06
C ASP A 329 4.42 -17.44 -13.67
N TYR A 330 3.32 -16.68 -13.45
CA TYR A 330 3.00 -16.04 -12.17
C TYR A 330 1.60 -16.35 -11.61
N ASP A 331 0.78 -17.11 -12.32
CA ASP A 331 -0.51 -17.56 -11.82
C ASP A 331 -0.30 -18.58 -10.69
N ILE A 332 -0.53 -18.17 -9.47
CA ILE A 332 -0.37 -18.97 -8.24
C ILE A 332 -1.43 -18.56 -7.21
N ASP A 333 -2.05 -19.58 -6.58
CA ASP A 333 -2.92 -19.36 -5.44
C ASP A 333 -2.07 -19.15 -4.18
N LEU A 334 -1.86 -17.87 -3.83
CA LEU A 334 -1.09 -17.51 -2.64
C LEU A 334 -1.82 -17.89 -1.36
N GLY A 335 -3.15 -17.88 -1.32
CA GLY A 335 -3.94 -18.31 -0.18
C GLY A 335 -3.69 -19.78 0.17
N ALA A 336 -3.48 -20.64 -0.84
CA ALA A 336 -3.12 -22.03 -0.62
C ALA A 336 -1.72 -22.23 -0.01
N LEU A 337 -0.83 -21.24 -0.16
CA LEU A 337 0.53 -21.27 0.40
C LEU A 337 0.61 -20.69 1.81
N MET A 338 -0.39 -19.93 2.23
CA MET A 338 -0.40 -19.34 3.56
C MET A 338 -0.72 -20.39 4.63
N PRO A 339 -0.10 -20.35 5.82
CA PRO A 339 -0.42 -21.25 6.89
C PRO A 339 -1.89 -21.11 7.26
N LYS A 340 -2.67 -22.19 7.12
CA LYS A 340 -4.06 -22.20 7.58
C LYS A 340 -4.05 -21.90 9.07
N SER A 341 -4.65 -20.81 9.50
CA SER A 341 -4.78 -20.51 10.92
C SER A 341 -5.56 -21.64 11.57
N LYS A 342 -4.90 -22.44 12.41
CA LYS A 342 -5.60 -23.09 13.50
C LYS A 342 -6.10 -21.93 14.35
N ALA A 343 -7.40 -21.84 14.53
CA ALA A 343 -8.02 -20.81 15.34
C ALA A 343 -7.10 -20.45 16.51
N SER A 344 -6.68 -19.18 16.57
CA SER A 344 -5.89 -18.59 17.65
C SER A 344 -4.62 -19.38 18.09
N LYS A 345 -3.57 -19.38 17.29
CA LYS A 345 -2.20 -19.45 17.79
C LYS A 345 -1.34 -18.54 16.91
N GLN A 346 -1.01 -17.38 17.50
CA GLN A 346 0.08 -16.48 17.13
C GLN A 346 0.17 -16.08 15.65
N ALA A 347 -0.48 -14.98 15.28
CA ALA A 347 0.09 -14.09 14.29
C ALA A 347 1.22 -13.32 14.99
N GLU A 348 2.42 -13.88 15.01
CA GLU A 348 3.63 -13.12 15.27
C GLU A 348 3.82 -12.17 14.09
N ILE A 349 3.33 -10.95 14.28
CA ILE A 349 3.80 -9.81 13.48
C ILE A 349 5.21 -9.54 14.02
N HIS A 350 6.19 -10.27 13.50
CA HIS A 350 7.59 -9.91 13.71
C HIS A 350 7.86 -8.65 12.90
N VAL A 351 7.61 -7.52 13.51
CA VAL A 351 8.35 -6.31 13.21
C VAL A 351 9.73 -6.51 13.86
N GLU A 352 10.63 -7.21 13.15
CA GLU A 352 12.04 -7.20 13.54
C GLU A 352 12.46 -5.73 13.46
N THR A 353 12.61 -5.09 14.61
CA THR A 353 13.43 -3.89 14.75
C THR A 353 14.81 -4.27 14.21
N SER A 354 15.19 -3.67 13.07
CA SER A 354 16.51 -3.88 12.50
C SER A 354 17.53 -3.30 13.47
N ASP A 355 18.25 -4.17 14.15
CA ASP A 355 19.42 -3.86 14.95
C ASP A 355 20.64 -3.55 14.05
N ASP A 356 20.41 -2.76 13.00
CA ASP A 356 21.43 -2.17 12.13
C ASP A 356 21.44 -0.65 12.31
N SER A 357 21.51 -0.21 13.58
CA SER A 357 21.69 1.21 13.95
C SER A 357 23.14 1.68 13.82
N GLU A 358 23.88 1.29 12.81
CA GLU A 358 25.18 1.87 12.51
C GLU A 358 25.28 2.27 11.03
N LYS A 359 25.01 3.54 10.81
CA LYS A 359 25.63 4.53 9.92
C LYS A 359 24.64 5.62 9.52
N MET A 360 24.43 6.55 10.44
CA MET A 360 23.87 7.87 10.11
C MET A 360 24.93 8.69 9.38
N CYS A 361 24.66 9.07 8.12
CA CYS A 361 25.36 10.19 7.50
C CYS A 361 24.65 11.49 7.85
N GLN A 362 25.29 12.31 8.68
CA GLN A 362 24.91 13.71 8.90
C GLN A 362 25.46 14.56 7.74
N VAL A 363 24.64 15.42 7.18
CA VAL A 363 25.05 16.47 6.24
C VAL A 363 24.67 17.82 6.83
N GLU A 364 25.66 18.70 6.97
CA GLU A 364 25.56 20.02 7.59
C GLU A 364 24.86 21.07 6.72
N GLU A 365 24.21 22.04 7.39
CA GLU A 365 23.37 23.11 6.85
C GLU A 365 24.14 24.32 6.31
N GLN A 366 23.60 24.97 5.26
CA GLN A 366 23.85 26.41 5.00
C GLN A 366 22.66 27.12 4.33
N ASN A 367 22.08 28.05 5.09
CA ASN A 367 21.36 29.31 4.76
C ASN A 367 20.28 29.45 3.68
N MET A 368 19.09 29.87 4.13
CA MET A 368 17.95 30.35 3.29
C MET A 368 17.18 31.55 3.87
N PRO A 369 16.53 32.39 3.03
CA PRO A 369 15.60 33.45 3.48
C PRO A 369 14.12 33.04 3.42
N GLU A 370 13.29 33.78 4.20
CA GLU A 370 11.90 33.55 4.63
C GLU A 370 10.78 33.53 3.56
N PRO A 371 9.59 32.94 3.89
CA PRO A 371 8.50 32.66 2.94
C PRO A 371 7.35 33.66 2.96
N LYS A 372 6.70 33.86 1.80
CA LYS A 372 5.42 34.56 1.65
C LYS A 372 4.24 33.57 1.55
N ARG A 373 3.17 33.88 2.32
CA ARG A 373 1.91 33.14 2.46
C ARG A 373 1.21 32.87 1.13
N LEU A 374 0.74 31.63 0.94
CA LEU A 374 -0.27 31.23 -0.04
C LEU A 374 -1.40 30.46 0.65
N ALA A 375 -2.30 31.24 1.25
CA ALA A 375 -3.61 30.75 1.68
C ALA A 375 -4.66 31.29 0.67
N ALA A 376 -4.90 30.62 -0.43
CA ALA A 376 -6.09 30.81 -1.28
C ALA A 376 -6.05 29.95 -2.57
N PHE A 377 -6.15 28.65 -2.51
CA PHE A 377 -6.47 27.84 -3.71
C PHE A 377 -6.99 26.42 -3.39
N PHE A 378 -7.90 26.25 -2.46
CA PHE A 378 -8.66 25.02 -2.35
C PHE A 378 -10.15 25.31 -2.10
N HIS A 379 -10.87 25.65 -3.18
CA HIS A 379 -12.26 25.23 -3.30
C HIS A 379 -12.29 24.14 -4.37
N PRO A 380 -12.51 22.85 -4.01
CA PRO A 380 -12.78 21.84 -4.99
C PRO A 380 -14.13 22.17 -5.62
N LYS A 381 -14.14 22.54 -6.90
CA LYS A 381 -15.36 22.39 -7.71
C LYS A 381 -15.73 20.91 -7.56
N LYS A 382 -16.91 20.60 -7.01
CA LYS A 382 -17.46 19.25 -6.98
C LYS A 382 -17.41 18.69 -8.41
N ARG A 383 -16.38 17.88 -8.70
CA ARG A 383 -16.36 17.08 -9.92
C ARG A 383 -17.39 15.99 -9.71
N ARG A 384 -18.33 15.87 -10.63
CA ARG A 384 -19.25 14.75 -10.66
C ARG A 384 -18.45 13.51 -10.99
N LEU A 385 -18.53 12.49 -10.14
CA LEU A 385 -17.77 11.27 -10.27
C LEU A 385 -18.65 10.21 -10.94
N ALA A 386 -18.08 9.44 -11.84
CA ALA A 386 -18.70 8.27 -12.46
C ALA A 386 -17.90 7.03 -12.10
N TYR A 387 -18.57 5.93 -11.78
CA TYR A 387 -17.92 4.70 -11.30
C TYR A 387 -18.42 3.46 -12.01
N LEU A 388 -17.52 2.45 -12.07
CA LEU A 388 -17.90 1.05 -12.23
C LEU A 388 -17.85 0.36 -10.85
N GLU A 389 -18.94 -0.20 -10.41
CA GLU A 389 -18.99 -1.01 -9.18
C GLU A 389 -19.08 -2.49 -9.55
N LEU A 390 -18.04 -3.26 -9.27
CA LEU A 390 -18.03 -4.72 -9.45
C LEU A 390 -18.50 -5.41 -8.17
N THR A 391 -19.47 -6.27 -8.29
CA THR A 391 -19.86 -7.24 -7.25
C THR A 391 -19.40 -8.62 -7.70
N MET A 392 -18.53 -9.26 -6.91
CA MET A 392 -18.10 -10.65 -7.13
C MET A 392 -18.74 -11.56 -6.10
N ARG A 393 -19.33 -12.67 -6.56
CA ARG A 393 -19.92 -13.72 -5.70
C ARG A 393 -19.05 -14.97 -5.81
N LYS A 394 -18.37 -15.32 -4.72
CA LYS A 394 -17.59 -16.56 -4.63
C LYS A 394 -18.48 -17.74 -4.21
N SER A 395 -18.13 -18.95 -4.64
CA SER A 395 -18.72 -20.21 -4.14
C SER A 395 -18.53 -20.28 -2.62
N GLY A 396 -19.62 -20.24 -1.86
CA GLY A 396 -19.61 -20.16 -0.39
C GLY A 396 -20.32 -18.93 0.18
N GLY A 397 -20.94 -18.08 -0.67
CA GLY A 397 -21.78 -16.96 -0.25
C GLY A 397 -21.02 -15.67 0.09
N HIS A 398 -19.70 -15.65 0.00
CA HIS A 398 -18.90 -14.43 0.15
C HIS A 398 -19.14 -13.47 -1.02
N ILE A 399 -19.50 -12.22 -0.70
CA ILE A 399 -19.68 -11.13 -1.68
C ILE A 399 -18.57 -10.12 -1.44
N SER A 400 -17.75 -9.85 -2.47
CA SER A 400 -16.83 -8.73 -2.48
C SER A 400 -17.29 -7.66 -3.45
N ARG A 401 -17.09 -6.39 -3.11
CA ARG A 401 -17.44 -5.24 -3.95
C ARG A 401 -16.21 -4.40 -4.18
N ARG A 402 -16.09 -3.87 -5.41
CA ARG A 402 -15.00 -2.98 -5.83
C ARG A 402 -15.57 -1.87 -6.69
N ARG A 403 -14.97 -0.69 -6.64
CA ARG A 403 -15.34 0.45 -7.47
C ARG A 403 -14.11 1.02 -8.17
N TRP A 404 -14.31 1.54 -9.36
CA TRP A 404 -13.32 2.28 -10.14
C TRP A 404 -13.91 3.58 -10.64
N ILE A 405 -13.21 4.69 -10.38
CA ILE A 405 -13.57 6.00 -10.93
C ILE A 405 -13.29 5.98 -12.43
N ILE A 406 -14.30 6.34 -13.23
CA ILE A 406 -14.16 6.45 -14.67
C ILE A 406 -14.04 7.92 -15.05
N GLU A 407 -12.87 8.31 -15.52
CA GLU A 407 -12.64 9.67 -16.00
C GLU A 407 -13.49 9.98 -17.24
N PRO A 408 -14.09 11.20 -17.32
CA PRO A 408 -14.84 11.60 -18.50
C PRO A 408 -14.02 11.49 -19.78
N ASN A 409 -14.66 10.99 -20.84
CA ASN A 409 -14.09 10.89 -22.18
C ASN A 409 -12.82 10.03 -22.31
N ARG A 410 -12.60 9.12 -21.38
CA ARG A 410 -11.55 8.11 -21.41
C ARG A 410 -12.16 6.72 -21.60
N THR A 411 -11.55 5.89 -22.45
CA THR A 411 -11.87 4.46 -22.55
C THR A 411 -11.11 3.69 -21.49
N VAL A 412 -11.82 2.90 -20.68
CA VAL A 412 -11.32 2.04 -19.63
C VAL A 412 -11.40 0.59 -20.10
N LYS A 413 -10.29 -0.13 -20.00
CA LYS A 413 -10.20 -1.55 -20.36
C LYS A 413 -10.50 -2.41 -19.12
N VAL A 414 -11.45 -3.32 -19.28
CA VAL A 414 -11.81 -4.33 -18.27
C VAL A 414 -11.27 -5.68 -18.73
N GLY A 415 -10.51 -6.37 -17.90
CA GLY A 415 -9.98 -7.68 -18.27
C GLY A 415 -9.04 -8.26 -17.22
N ARG A 416 -8.54 -9.47 -17.46
CA ARG A 416 -7.62 -10.15 -16.53
C ARG A 416 -6.15 -9.76 -16.66
N LEU A 417 -5.79 -8.91 -17.65
CA LEU A 417 -4.43 -8.38 -17.74
C LEU A 417 -4.15 -7.42 -16.57
N ALA A 418 -2.94 -7.50 -16.04
CA ALA A 418 -2.47 -6.56 -15.03
C ALA A 418 -2.42 -5.11 -15.53
N THR A 419 -2.35 -4.91 -16.86
CA THR A 419 -2.40 -3.60 -17.52
C THR A 419 -3.82 -3.12 -17.83
N SER A 420 -4.87 -3.90 -17.50
CA SER A 420 -6.26 -3.46 -17.62
C SER A 420 -6.54 -2.39 -16.57
N ASP A 421 -7.25 -1.31 -16.96
CA ASP A 421 -7.66 -0.24 -16.05
C ASP A 421 -8.56 -0.80 -14.91
N VAL A 422 -9.36 -1.82 -15.23
CA VAL A 422 -10.16 -2.60 -14.29
C VAL A 422 -9.67 -4.04 -14.38
N MET A 423 -8.80 -4.42 -13.43
CA MET A 423 -8.26 -5.76 -13.38
C MET A 423 -9.25 -6.74 -12.76
N MET A 424 -9.60 -7.77 -13.52
CA MET A 424 -10.47 -8.87 -13.11
C MET A 424 -9.64 -10.02 -12.51
N PRO A 425 -10.25 -10.87 -11.66
CA PRO A 425 -9.59 -12.10 -11.19
C PRO A 425 -9.01 -12.95 -12.31
N ALA A 426 -8.00 -13.76 -12.00
CA ALA A 426 -7.35 -14.70 -12.92
C ALA A 426 -8.27 -15.91 -13.23
N ASP A 427 -9.46 -15.63 -13.79
CA ASP A 427 -10.39 -16.63 -14.28
C ASP A 427 -10.13 -16.87 -15.76
N ASN A 428 -9.93 -18.14 -16.16
CA ASN A 428 -9.65 -18.51 -17.55
C ASN A 428 -10.79 -18.17 -18.53
N GLN A 429 -11.99 -17.95 -18.03
CA GLN A 429 -13.14 -17.50 -18.82
C GLN A 429 -13.13 -15.98 -19.05
N ILE A 430 -12.40 -15.22 -18.22
CA ILE A 430 -12.24 -13.78 -18.42
C ILE A 430 -11.12 -13.54 -19.44
N SER A 431 -11.42 -12.87 -20.55
CA SER A 431 -10.45 -12.51 -21.56
C SER A 431 -9.43 -11.50 -21.06
N ARG A 432 -8.22 -11.49 -21.63
CA ARG A 432 -7.15 -10.52 -21.31
C ARG A 432 -7.68 -9.08 -21.36
N ASN A 433 -8.27 -8.70 -22.51
CA ASN A 433 -9.12 -7.53 -22.70
C ASN A 433 -10.54 -8.05 -22.88
N HIS A 434 -11.39 -7.94 -21.88
CA HIS A 434 -12.72 -8.54 -21.93
C HIS A 434 -13.75 -7.57 -22.50
N CYS A 435 -13.79 -6.35 -22.00
CA CYS A 435 -14.61 -5.30 -22.56
C CYS A 435 -13.95 -3.93 -22.38
N GLU A 436 -14.44 -2.95 -23.11
CA GLU A 436 -14.09 -1.55 -22.96
C GLU A 436 -15.30 -0.78 -22.45
N VAL A 437 -15.04 0.16 -21.53
CA VAL A 437 -16.06 1.03 -20.95
C VAL A 437 -15.63 2.48 -21.15
N PHE A 438 -16.55 3.31 -21.62
CA PHE A 438 -16.35 4.72 -21.87
C PHE A 438 -17.45 5.53 -21.20
N TYR A 439 -17.10 6.55 -20.42
CA TYR A 439 -18.07 7.47 -19.83
C TYR A 439 -18.21 8.74 -20.65
N ASN A 440 -19.41 8.94 -21.20
CA ASN A 440 -19.78 10.16 -21.95
C ASN A 440 -20.39 11.18 -20.97
N GLU A 441 -19.56 12.08 -20.43
CA GLU A 441 -20.00 13.07 -19.45
C GLU A 441 -21.11 14.00 -19.97
N PRO A 442 -21.05 14.55 -21.22
CA PRO A 442 -22.11 15.40 -21.74
C PRO A 442 -23.49 14.73 -21.80
N LYS A 443 -23.52 13.43 -22.12
CA LYS A 443 -24.77 12.66 -22.22
C LYS A 443 -25.13 11.94 -20.92
N ARG A 444 -24.22 11.88 -19.94
CA ARG A 444 -24.38 11.17 -18.68
C ARG A 444 -24.73 9.70 -18.89
N GLU A 445 -23.97 9.05 -19.74
CA GLU A 445 -24.18 7.64 -20.09
C GLU A 445 -22.83 6.92 -20.22
N PHE A 446 -22.85 5.62 -19.92
CA PHE A 446 -21.72 4.74 -20.18
C PHE A 446 -21.91 4.01 -21.50
N ILE A 447 -20.82 3.79 -22.21
CA ILE A 447 -20.79 2.98 -23.43
C ILE A 447 -19.91 1.76 -23.13
N VAL A 448 -20.46 0.56 -23.26
CA VAL A 448 -19.76 -0.71 -23.07
C VAL A 448 -19.64 -1.45 -24.37
N ARG A 449 -18.45 -1.98 -24.67
CA ARG A 449 -18.15 -2.75 -25.88
C ARG A 449 -17.48 -4.07 -25.51
N ASP A 450 -18.10 -5.20 -25.87
CA ASP A 450 -17.55 -6.53 -25.64
C ASP A 450 -16.43 -6.86 -26.64
N LEU A 451 -15.30 -7.34 -26.12
CA LEU A 451 -14.13 -7.81 -26.91
C LEU A 451 -13.78 -9.26 -26.56
N SER A 452 -14.58 -9.89 -25.73
CA SER A 452 -14.26 -11.15 -25.08
C SER A 452 -14.42 -12.38 -25.99
N LYS A 453 -13.93 -13.52 -25.45
CA LYS A 453 -14.16 -14.84 -26.03
C LYS A 453 -15.45 -15.48 -25.50
N TYR A 454 -15.81 -15.20 -24.24
CA TYR A 454 -16.88 -15.88 -23.54
C TYR A 454 -18.12 -15.02 -23.29
N GLY A 455 -18.08 -13.75 -23.68
CA GLY A 455 -19.22 -12.83 -23.71
C GLY A 455 -19.33 -11.92 -22.50
N THR A 456 -19.89 -10.74 -22.75
CA THR A 456 -20.41 -9.77 -21.79
C THR A 456 -21.91 -9.76 -21.92
N TYR A 457 -22.66 -9.67 -20.81
CA TYR A 457 -24.10 -9.84 -20.80
C TYR A 457 -24.80 -8.62 -20.17
N LEU A 458 -25.95 -8.25 -20.71
CA LEU A 458 -26.82 -7.24 -20.12
C LEU A 458 -27.53 -7.78 -18.86
N ALA A 459 -28.17 -6.90 -18.10
CA ALA A 459 -28.90 -7.25 -16.88
C ALA A 459 -30.00 -8.30 -17.08
N ASP A 460 -30.61 -8.36 -18.28
CA ASP A 460 -31.64 -9.34 -18.66
C ASP A 460 -31.05 -10.70 -19.13
N GLY A 461 -29.75 -10.87 -19.02
CA GLY A 461 -29.02 -12.08 -19.43
C GLY A 461 -28.75 -12.21 -20.92
N LYS A 462 -29.09 -11.20 -21.75
CA LYS A 462 -28.78 -11.21 -23.18
C LYS A 462 -27.31 -10.93 -23.41
N PRO A 463 -26.60 -11.72 -24.26
CA PRO A 463 -25.24 -11.45 -24.63
C PRO A 463 -25.14 -10.16 -25.46
N MET A 464 -24.10 -9.37 -25.20
CA MET A 464 -23.72 -8.27 -26.06
C MET A 464 -23.12 -8.83 -27.35
N GLU A 465 -23.46 -8.26 -28.49
CA GLU A 465 -22.79 -8.57 -29.74
C GLU A 465 -21.37 -8.06 -29.71
N LYS A 466 -20.42 -8.93 -30.08
CA LYS A 466 -18.99 -8.59 -30.06
C LYS A 466 -18.68 -7.34 -30.87
N GLU A 467 -17.86 -6.47 -30.31
CA GLU A 467 -17.41 -5.19 -30.88
C GLU A 467 -18.52 -4.13 -31.13
N LYS A 468 -19.76 -4.43 -30.73
CA LYS A 468 -20.87 -3.47 -30.78
C LYS A 468 -20.95 -2.70 -29.49
N SER A 469 -21.25 -1.40 -29.57
CA SER A 469 -21.38 -0.52 -28.41
C SER A 469 -22.80 -0.56 -27.85
N TYR A 470 -22.89 -0.67 -26.52
CA TYR A 470 -24.15 -0.62 -25.78
C TYR A 470 -24.13 0.55 -24.81
N THR A 471 -25.22 1.31 -24.79
CA THR A 471 -25.34 2.48 -23.90
C THR A 471 -26.05 2.07 -22.62
N LEU A 472 -25.42 2.37 -21.48
CA LEU A 472 -25.94 2.13 -20.14
C LEU A 472 -26.10 3.46 -19.40
N LYS A 473 -27.16 3.56 -18.59
CA LYS A 473 -27.49 4.72 -17.77
C LYS A 473 -27.14 4.45 -16.31
N ASP A 474 -27.18 5.50 -15.50
CA ASP A 474 -26.96 5.38 -14.05
C ASP A 474 -27.83 4.27 -13.45
N GLY A 475 -27.19 3.38 -12.69
CA GLY A 475 -27.80 2.23 -12.05
C GLY A 475 -27.90 0.97 -12.91
N ASP A 476 -27.65 1.05 -14.23
CA ASP A 476 -27.67 -0.12 -15.13
C ASP A 476 -26.54 -1.11 -14.77
N ILE A 477 -26.77 -2.37 -15.13
CA ILE A 477 -25.90 -3.49 -14.79
C ILE A 477 -25.50 -4.26 -16.05
N PHE A 478 -24.24 -4.73 -16.08
CA PHE A 478 -23.78 -5.73 -17.03
C PHE A 478 -22.92 -6.80 -16.33
N CYS A 479 -22.81 -7.99 -16.90
CA CYS A 479 -22.04 -9.09 -16.33
C CYS A 479 -20.92 -9.49 -17.29
N VAL A 480 -19.74 -9.81 -16.72
CA VAL A 480 -18.60 -10.37 -17.41
C VAL A 480 -18.62 -11.89 -17.21
N VAL A 481 -18.74 -12.66 -18.30
CA VAL A 481 -18.81 -14.13 -18.32
C VAL A 481 -20.06 -14.70 -17.62
N SER A 482 -20.30 -14.35 -16.37
CA SER A 482 -21.38 -14.91 -15.54
C SER A 482 -21.89 -13.87 -14.55
N PRO A 483 -23.09 -14.09 -13.92
CA PRO A 483 -23.60 -13.24 -12.85
C PRO A 483 -22.73 -13.15 -11.61
N GLU A 484 -21.68 -13.99 -11.50
CA GLU A 484 -20.69 -13.90 -10.44
C GLU A 484 -19.85 -12.63 -10.53
N TYR A 485 -19.67 -12.07 -11.73
CA TYR A 485 -18.94 -10.84 -12.02
C TYR A 485 -19.88 -9.77 -12.55
N THR A 486 -20.60 -9.13 -11.65
CA THR A 486 -21.63 -8.14 -12.00
C THR A 486 -21.11 -6.72 -11.82
N PHE A 487 -21.13 -5.94 -12.88
CA PHE A 487 -20.81 -4.51 -12.88
C PHE A 487 -22.07 -3.67 -12.83
N LYS A 488 -22.09 -2.66 -11.98
CA LYS A 488 -23.07 -1.58 -11.96
C LYS A 488 -22.40 -0.29 -12.36
N VAL A 489 -23.00 0.48 -13.27
CA VAL A 489 -22.55 1.83 -13.59
C VAL A 489 -23.24 2.83 -12.66
N VAL A 490 -22.46 3.77 -12.11
CA VAL A 490 -22.95 4.75 -11.12
C VAL A 490 -22.46 6.14 -11.50
N ILE A 491 -23.37 7.12 -11.49
CA ILE A 491 -23.07 8.53 -11.77
C ILE A 491 -23.52 9.35 -10.57
N GLU A 492 -22.57 9.80 -9.74
CA GLU A 492 -22.89 10.68 -8.62
C GLU A 492 -23.32 12.07 -9.10
N THR A 493 -24.39 12.61 -8.45
CA THR A 493 -25.01 13.90 -8.80
C THR A 493 -24.43 15.07 -8.02
#